data_20a09e1519f25a18c16829768869c770
#
_entry.id   20a09e1519f25a18c16829768869c770
#
_cell.length_a   1.000
_cell.length_b   1.000
_cell.length_c   1.000
_cell.angle_alpha   90.00
_cell.angle_beta   90.00
_cell.angle_gamma   90.00
#
_symmetry.space_group_name_H-M   'P 1'
#
loop_
_entity.id
_entity.type
_entity.pdbx_description
1 polymer ?
#
loop_
_entity_poly.entity_id
_entity_poly.type
_entity_poly.pdbx_seq_one_letter_code
_entity_poly.pdbx_strand_id
1 'polypeptide(L)'
;MKTKTRKEQIIKTAAKLFKEKGYAAVTMRDIAKALDIKAASLYNHITSKQDILKYVIISLAEEFTNGMNTIYNSSESNIHKLDQIISLHVNIAYRNPYQMASLNNDWMHLEKDVPYYIELRDSYEDNFRKIIKKGIETGEFTGVNPEVILFSILSALRNLYLWIPKKEDVNPKELSGNLSQVLIHGIINK
;
A
#
# COMPACT_ATOMS: atom_id res chain seq x y z
N MET A 1 -12.32 -21.21 0.80
CA MET A 1 -11.15 -20.46 0.32
C MET A 1 -11.12 -20.51 -1.20
N LYS A 2 -11.16 -19.35 -1.91
CA LYS A 2 -10.97 -19.34 -3.37
C LYS A 2 -9.54 -19.80 -3.69
N THR A 3 -9.41 -20.81 -4.55
CA THR A 3 -8.10 -21.27 -5.04
C THR A 3 -7.44 -20.12 -5.80
N LYS A 4 -6.25 -19.69 -5.38
CA LYS A 4 -5.50 -18.62 -6.05
C LYS A 4 -5.21 -19.01 -7.49
N THR A 5 -5.46 -18.10 -8.41
CA THR A 5 -5.13 -18.31 -9.82
C THR A 5 -3.61 -18.47 -10.01
N ARG A 6 -3.19 -19.13 -11.08
CA ARG A 6 -1.76 -19.29 -11.39
C ARG A 6 -1.04 -17.93 -11.51
N LYS A 7 -1.72 -16.95 -12.10
CA LYS A 7 -1.22 -15.57 -12.23
C LYS A 7 -0.96 -14.94 -10.86
N GLU A 8 -1.89 -15.07 -9.90
CA GLU A 8 -1.72 -14.56 -8.53
C GLU A 8 -0.54 -15.23 -7.80
N GLN A 9 -0.33 -16.52 -8.01
CA GLN A 9 0.82 -17.24 -7.44
C GLN A 9 2.14 -16.68 -8.00
N ILE A 10 2.21 -16.45 -9.33
CA ILE A 10 3.37 -15.86 -9.99
C ILE A 10 3.68 -14.48 -9.42
N ILE A 11 2.68 -13.61 -9.36
CA ILE A 11 2.80 -12.23 -8.86
C ILE A 11 3.30 -12.23 -7.41
N LYS A 12 2.71 -13.06 -6.54
CA LYS A 12 3.12 -13.14 -5.13
C LYS A 12 4.56 -13.65 -4.97
N THR A 13 4.95 -14.68 -5.72
CA THR A 13 6.30 -15.25 -5.67
C THR A 13 7.32 -14.24 -6.20
N ALA A 14 7.03 -13.56 -7.29
CA ALA A 14 7.90 -12.53 -7.83
C ALA A 14 8.07 -11.36 -6.86
N ALA A 15 6.99 -10.85 -6.26
CA ALA A 15 7.06 -9.78 -5.26
C ALA A 15 7.93 -10.18 -4.05
N LYS A 16 7.86 -11.45 -3.62
CA LYS A 16 8.75 -11.96 -2.57
C LYS A 16 10.21 -11.91 -3.00
N LEU A 17 10.53 -12.39 -4.21
CA LEU A 17 11.88 -12.34 -4.75
C LEU A 17 12.39 -10.91 -4.94
N PHE A 18 11.55 -9.99 -5.40
CA PHE A 18 11.89 -8.57 -5.54
C PHE A 18 12.27 -7.96 -4.18
N LYS A 19 11.50 -8.25 -3.13
CA LYS A 19 11.83 -7.80 -1.77
C LYS A 19 13.15 -8.39 -1.26
N GLU A 20 13.42 -9.67 -1.53
CA GLU A 20 14.60 -10.38 -0.99
C GLU A 20 15.90 -10.03 -1.73
N LYS A 21 15.83 -9.83 -3.06
CA LYS A 21 17.02 -9.70 -3.94
C LYS A 21 17.11 -8.36 -4.67
N GLY A 22 16.05 -7.54 -4.59
CA GLY A 22 15.88 -6.35 -5.43
C GLY A 22 15.31 -6.69 -6.82
N TYR A 23 14.47 -5.79 -7.35
CA TYR A 23 13.84 -5.99 -8.67
C TYR A 23 14.86 -6.22 -9.78
N ALA A 24 15.94 -5.43 -9.84
CA ALA A 24 16.94 -5.50 -10.91
C ALA A 24 17.61 -6.87 -11.01
N ALA A 25 17.93 -7.50 -9.87
CA ALA A 25 18.66 -8.77 -9.81
C ALA A 25 17.80 -10.01 -10.13
N VAL A 26 16.46 -9.92 -10.02
CA VAL A 26 15.58 -11.06 -10.27
C VAL A 26 15.32 -11.25 -11.75
N THR A 27 15.41 -12.51 -12.23
CA THR A 27 15.10 -12.90 -13.61
C THR A 27 13.80 -13.71 -13.69
N MET A 28 13.22 -13.82 -14.91
CA MET A 28 12.07 -14.70 -15.16
C MET A 28 12.41 -16.18 -14.86
N ARG A 29 13.66 -16.58 -15.02
CA ARG A 29 14.13 -17.95 -14.68
C ARG A 29 14.12 -18.17 -13.15
N ASP A 30 14.49 -17.18 -12.37
CA ASP A 30 14.43 -17.26 -10.90
C ASP A 30 12.99 -17.44 -10.41
N ILE A 31 12.05 -16.69 -11.02
CA ILE A 31 10.62 -16.79 -10.69
C ILE A 31 10.08 -18.18 -11.04
N ALA A 32 10.41 -18.69 -12.24
CA ALA A 32 10.00 -20.02 -12.69
C ALA A 32 10.55 -21.12 -11.76
N LYS A 33 11.84 -21.02 -11.40
CA LYS A 33 12.50 -21.93 -10.44
C LYS A 33 11.83 -21.92 -9.07
N ALA A 34 11.48 -20.73 -8.55
CA ALA A 34 10.82 -20.60 -7.26
C ALA A 34 9.38 -21.14 -7.24
N LEU A 35 8.76 -21.29 -8.42
CA LEU A 35 7.43 -21.88 -8.60
C LEU A 35 7.47 -23.37 -9.00
N ASP A 36 8.67 -23.93 -9.15
CA ASP A 36 8.89 -25.29 -9.64
C ASP A 36 8.21 -25.55 -11.00
N ILE A 37 8.41 -24.62 -11.96
CA ILE A 37 7.89 -24.74 -13.32
C ILE A 37 8.96 -24.42 -14.36
N LYS A 38 8.72 -24.87 -15.61
CA LYS A 38 9.55 -24.46 -16.73
C LYS A 38 9.32 -22.98 -17.07
N ALA A 39 10.37 -22.24 -17.43
CA ALA A 39 10.27 -20.84 -17.83
C ALA A 39 9.24 -20.60 -18.95
N ALA A 40 9.13 -21.53 -19.91
CA ALA A 40 8.12 -21.48 -20.98
C ALA A 40 6.68 -21.45 -20.42
N SER A 41 6.41 -22.20 -19.35
CA SER A 41 5.08 -22.22 -18.72
C SER A 41 4.73 -20.90 -18.04
N LEU A 42 5.74 -20.14 -17.60
CA LEU A 42 5.54 -18.81 -16.99
C LEU A 42 4.98 -17.83 -18.03
N TYR A 43 5.51 -17.87 -19.25
CA TYR A 43 5.10 -16.99 -20.35
C TYR A 43 3.66 -17.21 -20.84
N ASN A 44 3.03 -18.34 -20.50
CA ASN A 44 1.59 -18.55 -20.75
C ASN A 44 0.70 -17.66 -19.89
N HIS A 45 1.22 -17.06 -18.81
CA HIS A 45 0.47 -16.28 -17.85
C HIS A 45 0.92 -14.83 -17.75
N ILE A 46 2.19 -14.54 -18.05
CA ILE A 46 2.84 -13.24 -17.89
C ILE A 46 3.84 -13.03 -19.03
N THR A 47 3.83 -11.88 -19.67
CA THR A 47 4.66 -11.59 -20.85
C THR A 47 6.09 -11.19 -20.50
N SER A 48 6.30 -10.53 -19.35
CA SER A 48 7.62 -10.00 -18.96
C SER A 48 7.73 -9.80 -17.45
N LYS A 49 8.96 -9.58 -16.98
CA LYS A 49 9.22 -9.13 -15.60
C LYS A 49 8.59 -7.76 -15.33
N GLN A 50 8.61 -6.88 -16.32
CA GLN A 50 7.99 -5.56 -16.27
C GLN A 50 6.47 -5.65 -16.08
N ASP A 51 5.83 -6.58 -16.75
CA ASP A 51 4.40 -6.89 -16.58
C ASP A 51 4.08 -7.29 -15.14
N ILE A 52 4.94 -8.13 -14.55
CA ILE A 52 4.78 -8.52 -13.13
C ILE A 52 4.88 -7.30 -12.23
N LEU A 53 5.92 -6.47 -12.42
CA LEU A 53 6.12 -5.26 -11.60
C LEU A 53 4.93 -4.32 -11.70
N LYS A 54 4.44 -4.09 -12.92
CA LYS A 54 3.23 -3.31 -13.15
C LYS A 54 2.04 -3.86 -12.36
N TYR A 55 1.75 -5.15 -12.45
CA TYR A 55 0.67 -5.76 -11.67
C TYR A 55 0.86 -5.59 -10.16
N VAL A 56 2.10 -5.77 -9.67
CA VAL A 56 2.42 -5.65 -8.25
C VAL A 56 2.14 -4.23 -7.74
N ILE A 57 2.61 -3.22 -8.47
CA ILE A 57 2.58 -1.83 -8.00
C ILE A 57 1.26 -1.14 -8.33
N ILE A 58 0.82 -1.23 -9.60
CA ILE A 58 -0.36 -0.48 -10.04
C ILE A 58 -1.62 -0.99 -9.36
N SER A 59 -1.81 -2.32 -9.24
CA SER A 59 -3.01 -2.83 -8.57
C SER A 59 -3.10 -2.42 -7.09
N LEU A 60 -1.96 -2.31 -6.39
CA LEU A 60 -1.95 -1.78 -5.02
C LEU A 60 -2.20 -0.27 -4.98
N ALA A 61 -1.59 0.50 -5.88
CA ALA A 61 -1.83 1.93 -5.97
C ALA A 61 -3.30 2.24 -6.26
N GLU A 62 -3.92 1.48 -7.18
CA GLU A 62 -5.36 1.56 -7.47
C GLU A 62 -6.21 1.16 -6.25
N GLU A 63 -5.84 0.11 -5.52
CA GLU A 63 -6.55 -0.30 -4.29
C GLU A 63 -6.52 0.80 -3.22
N PHE A 64 -5.37 1.44 -3.01
CA PHE A 64 -5.25 2.59 -2.11
C PHE A 64 -6.08 3.78 -2.57
N THR A 65 -5.99 4.16 -3.85
CA THR A 65 -6.69 5.32 -4.40
C THR A 65 -8.21 5.11 -4.37
N ASN A 66 -8.68 3.92 -4.73
CA ASN A 66 -10.11 3.59 -4.68
C ASN A 66 -10.63 3.58 -3.23
N GLY A 67 -9.86 3.01 -2.29
CA GLY A 67 -10.19 3.06 -0.86
C GLY A 67 -10.25 4.50 -0.34
N MET A 68 -9.27 5.33 -0.67
CA MET A 68 -9.24 6.74 -0.32
C MET A 68 -10.44 7.50 -0.90
N ASN A 69 -10.77 7.28 -2.17
CA ASN A 69 -11.93 7.92 -2.81
C ASN A 69 -13.24 7.56 -2.10
N THR A 70 -13.40 6.31 -1.68
CA THR A 70 -14.57 5.87 -0.92
C THR A 70 -14.63 6.59 0.44
N ILE A 71 -13.51 6.66 1.15
CA ILE A 71 -13.41 7.33 2.46
C ILE A 71 -13.66 8.84 2.31
N TYR A 72 -13.01 9.49 1.36
CA TYR A 72 -13.14 10.92 1.13
C TYR A 72 -14.59 11.34 0.85
N ASN A 73 -15.31 10.58 0.02
CA ASN A 73 -16.68 10.87 -0.37
C ASN A 73 -17.74 10.42 0.65
N SER A 74 -17.36 9.78 1.76
CA SER A 74 -18.30 9.40 2.82
C SER A 74 -18.78 10.64 3.59
N SER A 75 -19.93 10.52 4.27
CA SER A 75 -20.48 11.57 5.15
C SER A 75 -19.92 11.54 6.58
N GLU A 76 -18.92 10.70 6.84
CA GLU A 76 -18.32 10.53 8.16
C GLU A 76 -17.52 11.76 8.61
N SER A 77 -17.29 11.90 9.94
CA SER A 77 -16.40 12.92 10.51
C SER A 77 -14.96 12.75 10.00
N ASN A 78 -14.17 13.82 10.03
CA ASN A 78 -12.78 13.75 9.56
C ASN A 78 -11.92 12.86 10.48
N ILE A 79 -12.25 12.77 11.77
CA ILE A 79 -11.62 11.82 12.70
C ILE A 79 -11.90 10.39 12.24
N HIS A 80 -13.14 10.05 11.92
CA HIS A 80 -13.50 8.69 11.46
C HIS A 80 -12.89 8.36 10.10
N LYS A 81 -12.78 9.34 9.20
CA LYS A 81 -12.06 9.17 7.93
C LYS A 81 -10.58 8.82 8.14
N LEU A 82 -9.90 9.44 9.13
CA LEU A 82 -8.53 9.06 9.48
C LEU A 82 -8.44 7.64 10.03
N ASP A 83 -9.37 7.21 10.88
CA ASP A 83 -9.46 5.82 11.33
C ASP A 83 -9.58 4.84 10.17
N GLN A 84 -10.43 5.16 9.20
CA GLN A 84 -10.61 4.33 8.00
C GLN A 84 -9.36 4.29 7.12
N ILE A 85 -8.61 5.41 6.98
CA ILE A 85 -7.34 5.46 6.26
C ILE A 85 -6.30 4.57 6.95
N ILE A 86 -6.18 4.64 8.27
CA ILE A 86 -5.28 3.78 9.04
C ILE A 86 -5.65 2.30 8.84
N SER A 87 -6.93 1.98 8.94
CA SER A 87 -7.45 0.64 8.73
C SER A 87 -7.18 0.12 7.31
N LEU A 88 -7.33 0.97 6.29
CA LEU A 88 -7.01 0.65 4.90
C LEU A 88 -5.54 0.25 4.75
N HIS A 89 -4.62 1.06 5.28
CA HIS A 89 -3.19 0.79 5.22
C HIS A 89 -2.80 -0.50 5.94
N VAL A 90 -3.29 -0.70 7.16
CA VAL A 90 -3.02 -1.91 7.96
C VAL A 90 -3.49 -3.15 7.21
N ASN A 91 -4.72 -3.15 6.68
CA ASN A 91 -5.29 -4.29 5.97
C ASN A 91 -4.53 -4.61 4.68
N ILE A 92 -4.15 -3.59 3.89
CA ILE A 92 -3.39 -3.79 2.66
C ILE A 92 -1.99 -4.30 2.98
N ALA A 93 -1.28 -3.68 3.92
CA ALA A 93 0.08 -4.08 4.30
C ALA A 93 0.12 -5.51 4.90
N TYR A 94 -0.87 -5.88 5.69
CA TYR A 94 -1.00 -7.22 6.27
C TYR A 94 -1.20 -8.29 5.20
N ARG A 95 -2.08 -8.03 4.21
CA ARG A 95 -2.37 -8.98 3.12
C ARG A 95 -1.24 -9.07 2.09
N ASN A 96 -0.52 -7.97 1.87
CA ASN A 96 0.40 -7.79 0.74
C ASN A 96 1.80 -7.28 1.15
N PRO A 97 2.49 -7.87 2.16
CA PRO A 97 3.73 -7.30 2.71
C PRO A 97 4.89 -7.26 1.70
N TYR A 98 4.89 -8.16 0.71
CA TYR A 98 5.93 -8.18 -0.34
C TYR A 98 5.64 -7.15 -1.44
N GLN A 99 4.39 -7.04 -1.87
CA GLN A 99 3.97 -6.07 -2.87
C GLN A 99 4.14 -4.63 -2.35
N MET A 100 3.88 -4.40 -1.05
CA MET A 100 4.14 -3.12 -0.40
C MET A 100 5.61 -2.73 -0.44
N ALA A 101 6.53 -3.68 -0.37
CA ALA A 101 7.96 -3.41 -0.54
C ALA A 101 8.26 -2.86 -1.94
N SER A 102 7.73 -3.51 -2.99
CA SER A 102 7.91 -3.03 -4.37
C SER A 102 7.23 -1.68 -4.61
N LEU A 103 6.03 -1.45 -4.05
CA LEU A 103 5.34 -0.16 -4.14
C LEU A 103 6.20 0.99 -3.58
N ASN A 104 6.92 0.76 -2.48
CA ASN A 104 7.73 1.78 -1.85
C ASN A 104 9.13 1.94 -2.48
N ASN A 105 9.72 0.86 -3.02
CA ASN A 105 11.13 0.85 -3.40
C ASN A 105 11.39 0.71 -4.91
N ASP A 106 10.45 0.11 -5.68
CA ASP A 106 10.71 -0.29 -7.07
C ASP A 106 9.88 0.51 -8.09
N TRP A 107 8.99 1.43 -7.66
CA TRP A 107 8.06 2.17 -8.55
C TRP A 107 8.77 2.93 -9.68
N MET A 108 10.01 3.39 -9.46
CA MET A 108 10.80 4.08 -10.47
C MET A 108 11.15 3.19 -11.68
N HIS A 109 11.04 1.87 -11.52
CA HIS A 109 11.25 0.90 -12.59
C HIS A 109 10.01 0.61 -13.42
N LEU A 110 8.88 1.32 -13.21
CA LEU A 110 7.63 1.15 -13.97
C LEU A 110 7.70 1.66 -15.42
N GLU A 111 8.81 2.27 -15.83
CA GLU A 111 9.04 2.79 -17.18
C GLU A 111 7.88 3.69 -17.66
N LYS A 112 7.17 3.28 -18.72
CA LYS A 112 6.04 4.03 -19.29
C LYS A 112 4.84 4.17 -18.36
N ASP A 113 4.73 3.36 -17.33
CA ASP A 113 3.63 3.38 -16.36
C ASP A 113 3.91 4.30 -15.14
N VAL A 114 5.11 4.90 -15.05
CA VAL A 114 5.47 5.85 -13.98
C VAL A 114 4.49 7.04 -13.90
N PRO A 115 4.10 7.71 -15.00
CA PRO A 115 3.16 8.83 -14.92
C PRO A 115 1.82 8.43 -14.30
N TYR A 116 1.28 7.28 -14.68
CA TYR A 116 0.02 6.79 -14.11
C TYR A 116 0.13 6.47 -12.60
N TYR A 117 1.24 5.85 -12.19
CA TYR A 117 1.50 5.63 -10.76
C TYR A 117 1.57 6.94 -9.97
N ILE A 118 2.24 7.97 -10.50
CA ILE A 118 2.35 9.30 -9.88
C ILE A 118 0.96 9.93 -9.75
N GLU A 119 0.13 9.86 -10.81
CA GLU A 119 -1.25 10.36 -10.77
C GLU A 119 -2.07 9.71 -9.65
N LEU A 120 -2.00 8.38 -9.51
CA LEU A 120 -2.69 7.64 -8.44
C LEU A 120 -2.22 8.10 -7.05
N ARG A 121 -0.90 8.22 -6.87
CA ARG A 121 -0.29 8.64 -5.61
C ARG A 121 -0.68 10.07 -5.25
N ASP A 122 -0.59 10.99 -6.20
CA ASP A 122 -0.88 12.40 -5.97
C ASP A 122 -2.37 12.60 -5.69
N SER A 123 -3.26 11.91 -6.41
CA SER A 123 -4.70 11.89 -6.12
C SER A 123 -5.00 11.38 -4.71
N TYR A 124 -4.33 10.31 -4.28
CA TYR A 124 -4.45 9.78 -2.92
C TYR A 124 -4.03 10.81 -1.87
N GLU A 125 -2.84 11.40 -2.03
CA GLU A 125 -2.29 12.37 -1.08
C GLU A 125 -3.11 13.66 -1.03
N ASP A 126 -3.64 14.11 -2.17
CA ASP A 126 -4.51 15.29 -2.23
C ASP A 126 -5.84 15.11 -1.48
N ASN A 127 -6.48 13.95 -1.62
CA ASN A 127 -7.70 13.66 -0.87
C ASN A 127 -7.42 13.54 0.63
N PHE A 128 -6.29 12.94 1.00
CA PHE A 128 -5.88 12.87 2.40
C PHE A 128 -5.65 14.29 2.98
N ARG A 129 -4.93 15.14 2.25
CA ARG A 129 -4.69 16.56 2.62
C ARG A 129 -5.99 17.34 2.80
N LYS A 130 -6.98 17.13 1.92
CA LYS A 130 -8.31 17.76 2.03
C LYS A 130 -9.05 17.32 3.28
N ILE A 131 -8.99 16.03 3.66
CA ILE A 131 -9.59 15.54 4.91
C ILE A 131 -8.94 16.24 6.13
N ILE A 132 -7.59 16.33 6.15
CA ILE A 132 -6.87 16.99 7.25
C ILE A 132 -7.25 18.49 7.33
N LYS A 133 -7.19 19.21 6.21
CA LYS A 133 -7.56 20.64 6.16
C LYS A 133 -8.98 20.86 6.64
N LYS A 134 -9.91 20.01 6.18
CA LYS A 134 -11.31 20.11 6.59
C LYS A 134 -11.49 19.87 8.10
N GLY A 135 -10.79 18.89 8.66
CA GLY A 135 -10.81 18.62 10.11
C GLY A 135 -10.25 19.78 10.95
N ILE A 136 -9.24 20.50 10.44
CA ILE A 136 -8.73 21.72 11.09
C ILE A 136 -9.78 22.84 11.01
N GLU A 137 -10.38 23.07 9.84
CA GLU A 137 -11.43 24.10 9.64
C GLU A 137 -12.66 23.86 10.51
N THR A 138 -13.05 22.60 10.72
CA THR A 138 -14.20 22.23 11.57
C THR A 138 -13.87 22.13 13.05
N GLY A 139 -12.59 22.32 13.44
CA GLY A 139 -12.14 22.24 14.83
C GLY A 139 -12.00 20.80 15.35
N GLU A 140 -12.11 19.78 14.50
CA GLU A 140 -11.86 18.39 14.90
C GLU A 140 -10.37 18.14 15.16
N PHE A 141 -9.48 18.82 14.42
CA PHE A 141 -8.03 18.70 14.55
C PHE A 141 -7.41 20.00 15.04
N THR A 142 -6.27 19.90 15.72
CA THR A 142 -5.46 21.05 16.12
C THR A 142 -4.91 21.80 14.90
N GLY A 143 -4.65 23.10 15.04
CA GLY A 143 -4.14 23.97 13.98
C GLY A 143 -2.67 23.72 13.58
N VAL A 144 -2.23 22.48 13.62
CA VAL A 144 -0.89 22.06 13.14
C VAL A 144 -0.88 22.08 11.59
N ASN A 145 0.30 22.36 11.02
CA ASN A 145 0.47 22.35 9.57
C ASN A 145 -0.01 21.02 8.96
N PRO A 146 -0.99 21.05 8.02
CA PRO A 146 -1.55 19.85 7.39
C PRO A 146 -0.50 18.92 6.75
N GLU A 147 0.58 19.49 6.18
CA GLU A 147 1.65 18.69 5.55
C GLU A 147 2.46 17.92 6.60
N VAL A 148 2.63 18.47 7.80
CA VAL A 148 3.30 17.77 8.91
C VAL A 148 2.45 16.60 9.41
N ILE A 149 1.13 16.79 9.52
CA ILE A 149 0.20 15.73 9.90
C ILE A 149 0.22 14.61 8.87
N LEU A 150 0.07 14.98 7.59
CA LEU A 150 0.08 14.03 6.46
C LEU A 150 1.39 13.23 6.42
N PHE A 151 2.53 13.93 6.45
CA PHE A 151 3.85 13.29 6.46
C PHE A 151 4.01 12.32 7.63
N SER A 152 3.65 12.73 8.84
CA SER A 152 3.83 11.91 10.05
C SER A 152 3.00 10.63 9.99
N ILE A 153 1.73 10.72 9.60
CA ILE A 153 0.82 9.58 9.50
C ILE A 153 1.28 8.66 8.35
N LEU A 154 1.53 9.18 7.16
CA LEU A 154 1.94 8.38 6.02
C LEU A 154 3.29 7.71 6.23
N SER A 155 4.26 8.36 6.90
CA SER A 155 5.55 7.75 7.20
C SER A 155 5.40 6.52 8.09
N ALA A 156 4.54 6.56 9.10
CA ALA A 156 4.24 5.40 9.94
C ALA A 156 3.56 4.29 9.12
N LEU A 157 2.51 4.63 8.36
CA LEU A 157 1.69 3.67 7.65
C LEU A 157 2.43 3.01 6.48
N ARG A 158 3.25 3.75 5.73
CA ARG A 158 4.06 3.23 4.62
C ARG A 158 5.11 2.22 5.07
N ASN A 159 5.57 2.29 6.32
CA ASN A 159 6.57 1.38 6.86
C ASN A 159 6.00 0.11 7.52
N LEU A 160 4.68 -0.06 7.57
CA LEU A 160 4.05 -1.25 8.15
C LEU A 160 4.53 -2.57 7.53
N TYR A 161 4.85 -2.59 6.23
CA TYR A 161 5.37 -3.77 5.54
C TYR A 161 6.74 -4.25 6.04
N LEU A 162 7.50 -3.38 6.72
CA LEU A 162 8.76 -3.71 7.38
C LEU A 162 8.55 -4.23 8.79
N TRP A 163 7.49 -3.78 9.45
CA TRP A 163 7.22 -4.04 10.86
C TRP A 163 6.35 -5.29 11.06
N ILE A 164 5.24 -5.41 10.33
CA ILE A 164 4.27 -6.53 10.46
C ILE A 164 4.94 -7.90 10.32
N PRO A 165 5.80 -8.18 9.30
CA PRO A 165 6.39 -9.50 9.13
C PRO A 165 7.38 -9.93 10.23
N LYS A 166 7.78 -9.00 11.10
CA LYS A 166 8.71 -9.27 12.22
C LYS A 166 7.98 -9.61 13.52
N LYS A 167 6.65 -9.57 13.50
CA LYS A 167 5.81 -9.81 14.68
C LYS A 167 5.05 -11.11 14.51
N GLU A 168 4.94 -11.86 15.61
CA GLU A 168 4.08 -13.03 15.72
C GLU A 168 2.65 -12.57 16.03
N ASP A 169 1.66 -13.27 15.50
CA ASP A 169 0.23 -13.11 15.81
C ASP A 169 -0.35 -11.69 15.72
N VAL A 170 0.02 -10.96 14.66
CA VAL A 170 -0.56 -9.63 14.42
C VAL A 170 -2.04 -9.75 14.09
N ASN A 171 -2.90 -9.19 14.94
CA ASN A 171 -4.31 -8.96 14.64
C ASN A 171 -4.46 -7.60 13.93
N PRO A 172 -4.86 -7.55 12.65
CA PRO A 172 -4.97 -6.28 11.92
C PRO A 172 -5.95 -5.29 12.53
N LYS A 173 -7.06 -5.77 13.11
CA LYS A 173 -8.07 -4.92 13.74
C LYS A 173 -7.53 -4.25 15.00
N GLU A 174 -6.83 -5.00 15.84
CA GLU A 174 -6.19 -4.48 17.05
C GLU A 174 -5.06 -3.51 16.70
N LEU A 175 -4.20 -3.87 15.74
CA LEU A 175 -3.14 -2.98 15.26
C LEU A 175 -3.70 -1.67 14.72
N SER A 176 -4.78 -1.73 13.95
CA SER A 176 -5.45 -0.54 13.41
C SER A 176 -5.94 0.36 14.54
N GLY A 177 -6.64 -0.18 15.55
CA GLY A 177 -7.12 0.57 16.70
C GLY A 177 -5.99 1.22 17.52
N ASN A 178 -4.91 0.48 17.77
CA ASN A 178 -3.75 1.01 18.49
C ASN A 178 -3.03 2.13 17.70
N LEU A 179 -2.90 1.98 16.38
CA LEU A 179 -2.33 3.02 15.52
C LEU A 179 -3.21 4.26 15.46
N SER A 180 -4.54 4.09 15.35
CA SER A 180 -5.49 5.20 15.42
C SER A 180 -5.35 5.97 16.74
N GLN A 181 -5.28 5.26 17.86
CA GLN A 181 -5.09 5.88 19.15
C GLN A 181 -3.80 6.72 19.21
N VAL A 182 -2.68 6.21 18.71
CA VAL A 182 -1.39 6.91 18.74
C VAL A 182 -1.35 8.07 17.73
N LEU A 183 -1.78 7.83 16.48
CA LEU A 183 -1.59 8.80 15.40
C LEU A 183 -2.63 9.91 15.40
N ILE A 184 -3.85 9.64 15.89
CA ILE A 184 -4.95 10.63 15.90
C ILE A 184 -4.96 11.44 17.18
N HIS A 185 -4.71 10.85 18.36
CA HIS A 185 -4.78 11.57 19.64
C HIS A 185 -3.78 12.74 19.76
N GLY A 186 -2.69 12.71 18.99
CA GLY A 186 -1.74 13.82 18.92
C GLY A 186 -2.23 15.05 18.15
N ILE A 187 -3.36 14.93 17.43
CA ILE A 187 -3.89 15.99 16.54
C ILE A 187 -5.36 16.35 16.82
N ILE A 188 -6.05 15.65 17.72
CA ILE A 188 -7.41 15.97 18.13
C ILE A 188 -7.39 17.18 19.08
N ASN A 189 -8.32 18.11 18.91
CA ASN A 189 -8.62 19.13 19.90
C ASN A 189 -9.23 18.47 21.14
N LYS A 190 -8.74 18.87 22.33
CA LYS A 190 -9.26 18.43 23.62
C LYS A 190 -10.48 19.25 24.01
#